data_5443e2f46e808f3f3856f0d9c2a37a1a
#
_entry.id   5443e2f46e808f3f3856f0d9c2a37a1a
#
_cell.length_a   1.000
_cell.length_b   1.000
_cell.length_c   1.000
_cell.angle_alpha   90.00
_cell.angle_beta   90.00
_cell.angle_gamma   90.00
#
_symmetry.space_group_name_H-M   'P 1'
#
loop_
_entity.id
_entity.type
_entity.pdbx_description
1 polymer ?
#
loop_
_entity_poly.entity_id
_entity_poly.type
_entity_poly.pdbx_seq_one_letter_code
_entity_poly.pdbx_strand_id
1 'polypeptide(L)'
;VVAESNINRQLMATTLTVGEPKVDVLRSRLLEINPEAEVEAVCGRFCAETADSFRLDTYDYIVDAIDSLSDKALLINMATRMKVRLVSSMGAALKLDPTKIRVGAFDDVRGCRLAAALRRKFRQTGVWPSRKFQCVYSEELLPNRGCREDNSGAMAYGKAVVNGAMCHITAIFGMTLAG
;
A
#
# COMPACT_ATOMS: atom_id res chain seq x y z
N VAL A 1 3.58 11.03 -9.01
CA VAL A 1 4.67 11.92 -8.57
C VAL A 1 4.68 12.08 -7.06
N VAL A 2 5.79 12.57 -6.51
CA VAL A 2 5.91 12.97 -5.12
C VAL A 2 5.08 14.23 -4.89
N ALA A 3 4.24 14.22 -3.86
CA ALA A 3 3.48 15.39 -3.44
C ALA A 3 4.00 15.90 -2.09
N GLU A 4 3.85 17.19 -1.81
CA GLU A 4 4.25 17.80 -0.55
C GLU A 4 3.63 17.08 0.66
N SER A 5 2.35 16.68 0.56
CA SER A 5 1.67 15.90 1.59
C SER A 5 2.25 14.49 1.85
N ASN A 6 3.22 14.06 1.06
CA ASN A 6 3.91 12.77 1.25
C ASN A 6 5.14 12.88 2.17
N ILE A 7 5.69 14.09 2.34
CA ILE A 7 6.95 14.35 3.06
C ILE A 7 6.92 13.82 4.50
N ASN A 8 5.76 13.87 5.12
CA ASN A 8 5.61 13.45 6.51
C ASN A 8 5.78 11.94 6.76
N ARG A 9 5.81 11.09 5.72
CA ARG A 9 5.80 9.62 5.92
C ARG A 9 6.42 8.77 4.82
N GLN A 10 6.67 9.30 3.63
CA GLN A 10 7.23 8.54 2.51
C GLN A 10 8.71 8.85 2.36
N LEU A 11 9.56 7.83 2.44
CA LEU A 11 11.02 7.96 2.47
C LEU A 11 11.58 8.74 1.27
N MET A 12 10.99 8.58 0.07
CA MET A 12 11.42 9.28 -1.13
C MET A 12 10.97 10.74 -1.18
N ALA A 13 10.04 11.15 -0.30
CA ALA A 13 9.44 12.47 -0.38
C ALA A 13 10.21 13.47 0.49
N THR A 14 10.86 14.40 -0.15
CA THR A 14 11.55 15.56 0.45
C THR A 14 11.15 16.83 -0.29
N THR A 15 11.51 17.99 0.21
CA THR A 15 11.30 19.27 -0.48
C THR A 15 11.99 19.33 -1.84
N LEU A 16 13.09 18.55 -2.02
CA LEU A 16 13.85 18.50 -3.26
C LEU A 16 13.25 17.56 -4.32
N THR A 17 12.39 16.63 -3.89
CA THR A 17 11.85 15.60 -4.79
C THR A 17 10.36 15.80 -5.13
N VAL A 18 9.73 16.86 -4.60
CA VAL A 18 8.35 17.21 -4.95
C VAL A 18 8.21 17.44 -6.47
N GLY A 19 7.24 16.76 -7.09
CA GLY A 19 7.02 16.77 -8.54
C GLY A 19 7.68 15.64 -9.30
N GLU A 20 8.73 15.01 -8.74
CA GLU A 20 9.43 13.88 -9.37
C GLU A 20 8.58 12.59 -9.35
N PRO A 21 8.74 11.69 -10.34
CA PRO A 21 8.14 10.35 -10.28
C PRO A 21 8.67 9.57 -9.08
N LYS A 22 7.78 9.03 -8.25
CA LYS A 22 8.17 8.29 -7.03
C LYS A 22 9.06 7.09 -7.31
N VAL A 23 8.81 6.39 -8.40
CA VAL A 23 9.56 5.19 -8.79
C VAL A 23 11.01 5.52 -9.15
N ASP A 24 11.25 6.67 -9.79
CA ASP A 24 12.60 7.10 -10.19
C ASP A 24 13.41 7.54 -8.96
N VAL A 25 12.79 8.30 -8.05
CA VAL A 25 13.42 8.70 -6.79
C VAL A 25 13.76 7.49 -5.94
N LEU A 26 12.86 6.51 -5.84
CA LEU A 26 13.13 5.26 -5.12
C LEU A 26 14.20 4.41 -5.79
N ARG A 27 14.19 4.31 -7.12
CA ARG A 27 15.23 3.58 -7.87
C ARG A 27 16.61 4.17 -7.58
N SER A 28 16.77 5.48 -7.68
CA SER A 28 18.02 6.16 -7.37
C SER A 28 18.50 5.84 -5.95
N ARG A 29 17.58 5.93 -4.97
CA ARG A 29 17.90 5.63 -3.58
C ARG A 29 18.30 4.17 -3.35
N LEU A 30 17.66 3.22 -4.02
CA LEU A 30 18.00 1.80 -3.90
C LEU A 30 19.37 1.49 -4.48
N LEU A 31 19.74 2.12 -5.60
CA LEU A 31 21.06 1.98 -6.22
C LEU A 31 22.18 2.66 -5.43
N GLU A 32 21.87 3.73 -4.65
CA GLU A 32 22.83 4.29 -3.69
C GLU A 32 23.12 3.32 -2.52
N ILE A 33 22.14 2.49 -2.14
CA ILE A 33 22.31 1.48 -1.07
C ILE A 33 23.00 0.22 -1.59
N ASN A 34 22.57 -0.27 -2.73
CA ASN A 34 23.14 -1.44 -3.39
C ASN A 34 23.30 -1.17 -4.91
N PRO A 35 24.50 -0.74 -5.35
CA PRO A 35 24.76 -0.45 -6.76
C PRO A 35 24.61 -1.66 -7.70
N GLU A 36 24.74 -2.87 -7.17
CA GLU A 36 24.63 -4.13 -7.92
C GLU A 36 23.17 -4.59 -8.10
N ALA A 37 22.20 -3.91 -7.48
CA ALA A 37 20.80 -4.29 -7.57
C ALA A 37 20.23 -4.00 -8.96
N GLU A 38 19.53 -4.97 -9.53
CA GLU A 38 18.71 -4.75 -10.72
C GLU A 38 17.36 -4.15 -10.31
N VAL A 39 17.15 -2.88 -10.61
CA VAL A 39 15.93 -2.16 -10.23
C VAL A 39 15.21 -1.67 -11.48
N GLU A 40 14.05 -2.25 -11.77
CA GLU A 40 13.13 -1.78 -12.79
C GLU A 40 12.11 -0.81 -12.18
N ALA A 41 12.11 0.43 -12.65
CA ALA A 41 11.16 1.46 -12.20
C ALA A 41 10.04 1.63 -13.22
N VAL A 42 8.84 1.16 -12.91
CA VAL A 42 7.67 1.28 -13.78
C VAL A 42 6.80 2.45 -13.34
N CYS A 43 6.85 3.56 -14.06
CA CYS A 43 6.00 4.73 -13.82
C CYS A 43 4.62 4.51 -14.42
N GLY A 44 3.77 3.77 -13.72
CA GLY A 44 2.44 3.41 -14.18
C GLY A 44 1.50 3.11 -13.00
N ARG A 45 0.21 3.12 -13.30
CA ARG A 45 -0.82 2.67 -12.36
C ARG A 45 -1.10 1.19 -12.63
N PHE A 46 -1.12 0.38 -11.57
CA PHE A 46 -1.65 -0.97 -11.64
C PHE A 46 -3.18 -0.91 -11.57
N CYS A 47 -3.84 -1.31 -12.65
CA CYS A 47 -5.30 -1.40 -12.76
C CYS A 47 -5.66 -2.50 -13.77
N ALA A 48 -6.94 -2.71 -14.04
CA ALA A 48 -7.40 -3.80 -14.90
C ALA A 48 -6.81 -3.73 -16.33
N GLU A 49 -6.66 -2.51 -16.84
CA GLU A 49 -6.17 -2.25 -18.20
C GLU A 49 -4.65 -2.47 -18.33
N THR A 50 -3.90 -2.35 -17.23
CA THR A 50 -2.44 -2.39 -17.24
C THR A 50 -1.85 -3.61 -16.51
N ALA A 51 -2.67 -4.38 -15.81
CA ALA A 51 -2.21 -5.46 -14.93
C ALA A 51 -1.30 -6.48 -15.64
N ASP A 52 -1.61 -6.85 -16.87
CA ASP A 52 -0.84 -7.83 -17.64
C ASP A 52 0.57 -7.34 -17.97
N SER A 53 0.78 -6.02 -18.14
CA SER A 53 2.08 -5.44 -18.42
C SER A 53 3.08 -5.60 -17.28
N PHE A 54 2.59 -5.81 -16.05
CA PHE A 54 3.44 -6.02 -14.87
C PHE A 54 3.99 -7.44 -14.73
N ARG A 55 3.54 -8.40 -15.56
CA ARG A 55 4.06 -9.78 -15.60
C ARG A 55 4.20 -10.41 -14.21
N LEU A 56 3.12 -10.35 -13.41
CA LEU A 56 3.14 -10.75 -11.99
C LEU A 56 3.62 -12.19 -11.75
N ASP A 57 3.49 -13.07 -12.73
CA ASP A 57 3.88 -14.48 -12.70
C ASP A 57 5.40 -14.70 -12.76
N THR A 58 6.17 -13.67 -13.12
CA THR A 58 7.64 -13.74 -13.21
C THR A 58 8.35 -13.45 -11.89
N TYR A 59 7.62 -13.00 -10.86
CA TYR A 59 8.18 -12.67 -9.56
C TYR A 59 8.05 -13.82 -8.55
N ASP A 60 9.04 -13.97 -7.68
CA ASP A 60 8.97 -14.87 -6.53
C ASP A 60 8.09 -14.30 -5.42
N TYR A 61 8.15 -12.97 -5.23
CA TYR A 61 7.42 -12.24 -4.20
C TYR A 61 6.72 -11.02 -4.78
N ILE A 62 5.52 -10.76 -4.29
CA ILE A 62 4.79 -9.51 -4.50
C ILE A 62 4.53 -8.87 -3.14
N VAL A 63 5.00 -7.63 -2.96
CA VAL A 63 4.65 -6.80 -1.81
C VAL A 63 3.57 -5.82 -2.25
N ASP A 64 2.37 -6.00 -1.74
CA ASP A 64 1.24 -5.13 -2.03
C ASP A 64 1.14 -4.02 -0.98
N ALA A 65 1.37 -2.79 -1.41
CA ALA A 65 1.19 -1.57 -0.62
C ALA A 65 0.20 -0.59 -1.26
N ILE A 66 -0.65 -1.06 -2.16
CA ILE A 66 -1.68 -0.26 -2.84
C ILE A 66 -2.74 0.20 -1.83
N ASP A 67 -3.15 1.46 -1.90
CA ASP A 67 -4.21 2.04 -1.07
C ASP A 67 -5.57 2.13 -1.78
N SER A 68 -5.60 2.07 -3.12
CA SER A 68 -6.82 1.99 -3.92
C SER A 68 -7.50 0.64 -3.69
N LEU A 69 -8.75 0.67 -3.21
CA LEU A 69 -9.51 -0.55 -2.88
C LEU A 69 -9.69 -1.47 -4.08
N SER A 70 -9.96 -0.90 -5.26
CA SER A 70 -10.22 -1.67 -6.48
C SER A 70 -8.96 -2.32 -7.01
N ASP A 71 -7.88 -1.55 -7.11
CA ASP A 71 -6.62 -2.02 -7.67
C ASP A 71 -5.95 -3.02 -6.73
N LYS A 72 -6.04 -2.79 -5.41
CA LYS A 72 -5.59 -3.75 -4.38
C LYS A 72 -6.34 -5.07 -4.44
N ALA A 73 -7.66 -5.03 -4.56
CA ALA A 73 -8.47 -6.25 -4.69
C ALA A 73 -8.13 -7.02 -5.97
N LEU A 74 -7.87 -6.31 -7.07
CA LEU A 74 -7.42 -6.91 -8.33
C LEU A 74 -6.07 -7.61 -8.15
N LEU A 75 -5.06 -6.90 -7.61
CA LEU A 75 -3.73 -7.46 -7.38
C LEU A 75 -3.78 -8.71 -6.50
N ILE A 76 -4.50 -8.66 -5.39
CA ILE A 76 -4.67 -9.80 -4.48
C ILE A 76 -5.28 -11.00 -5.21
N ASN A 77 -6.36 -10.77 -5.99
CA ASN A 77 -7.02 -11.84 -6.72
C ASN A 77 -6.12 -12.46 -7.81
N MET A 78 -5.34 -11.65 -8.52
CA MET A 78 -4.39 -12.15 -9.52
C MET A 78 -3.24 -12.91 -8.87
N ALA A 79 -2.55 -12.31 -7.90
CA ALA A 79 -1.39 -12.89 -7.23
C ALA A 79 -1.74 -14.20 -6.50
N THR A 80 -2.92 -14.30 -5.90
CA THR A 80 -3.34 -15.53 -5.20
C THR A 80 -3.67 -16.69 -6.14
N ARG A 81 -3.87 -16.47 -7.42
CA ARG A 81 -4.04 -17.51 -8.46
C ARG A 81 -2.72 -18.00 -9.04
N MET A 82 -1.63 -17.25 -8.83
CA MET A 82 -0.29 -17.56 -9.32
C MET A 82 0.56 -18.24 -8.24
N LYS A 83 1.71 -18.79 -8.59
CA LYS A 83 2.63 -19.42 -7.61
C LYS A 83 3.49 -18.41 -6.82
N VAL A 84 3.29 -17.11 -7.03
CA VAL A 84 4.05 -16.03 -6.38
C VAL A 84 3.66 -15.91 -4.90
N ARG A 85 4.61 -15.57 -4.03
CA ARG A 85 4.32 -15.28 -2.62
C ARG A 85 3.81 -13.84 -2.48
N LEU A 86 2.60 -13.69 -1.94
CA LEU A 86 1.99 -12.38 -1.70
C LEU A 86 2.03 -12.02 -0.22
N VAL A 87 2.56 -10.83 0.07
CA VAL A 87 2.45 -10.17 1.38
C VAL A 87 1.80 -8.81 1.16
N SER A 88 0.77 -8.47 1.93
CA SER A 88 -0.02 -7.25 1.72
C SER A 88 0.01 -6.35 2.96
N SER A 89 0.36 -5.08 2.75
CA SER A 89 0.19 -4.03 3.74
C SER A 89 -1.28 -3.64 3.84
N MET A 90 -1.84 -3.72 5.02
CA MET A 90 -3.17 -3.17 5.28
C MET A 90 -3.09 -1.67 5.58
N GLY A 91 -4.20 -1.04 6.00
CA GLY A 91 -4.24 0.39 6.24
C GLY A 91 -3.41 0.83 7.45
N ALA A 92 -2.40 1.68 7.23
CA ALA A 92 -1.54 2.26 8.26
C ALA A 92 -2.04 3.63 8.77
N ALA A 93 -3.08 4.20 8.17
CA ALA A 93 -3.67 5.46 8.59
C ALA A 93 -4.48 5.30 9.88
N LEU A 94 -4.55 6.37 10.67
CA LEU A 94 -5.25 6.42 11.96
C LEU A 94 -4.71 5.37 12.95
N LYS A 95 -3.40 5.26 13.01
CA LYS A 95 -2.64 4.39 13.92
C LYS A 95 -1.56 5.21 14.62
N LEU A 96 -1.36 4.99 15.92
CA LEU A 96 -0.36 5.67 16.74
C LEU A 96 0.54 4.68 17.50
N ASP A 97 -0.01 3.53 17.88
CA ASP A 97 0.66 2.54 18.70
C ASP A 97 1.32 1.45 17.84
N PRO A 98 2.67 1.48 17.68
CA PRO A 98 3.39 0.50 16.90
C PRO A 98 3.34 -0.91 17.53
N THR A 99 3.11 -1.03 18.83
CA THR A 99 3.05 -2.32 19.52
C THR A 99 1.83 -3.14 19.14
N LYS A 100 0.84 -2.54 18.47
CA LYS A 100 -0.35 -3.20 17.94
C LYS A 100 -0.20 -3.68 16.50
N ILE A 101 0.98 -3.51 15.91
CA ILE A 101 1.27 -4.05 14.58
C ILE A 101 1.43 -5.57 14.67
N ARG A 102 0.83 -6.28 13.73
CA ARG A 102 0.78 -7.75 13.66
C ARG A 102 1.04 -8.22 12.24
N VAL A 103 1.52 -9.45 12.15
CA VAL A 103 1.55 -10.25 10.93
C VAL A 103 0.55 -11.39 11.09
N GLY A 104 -0.25 -11.63 10.08
CA GLY A 104 -1.22 -12.73 10.11
C GLY A 104 -1.92 -12.92 8.77
N ALA A 105 -2.66 -14.01 8.63
CA ALA A 105 -3.45 -14.25 7.44
C ALA A 105 -4.55 -13.20 7.26
N PHE A 106 -4.93 -12.91 6.02
CA PHE A 106 -5.97 -11.91 5.73
C PHE A 106 -7.29 -12.18 6.49
N ASP A 107 -7.63 -13.45 6.68
CA ASP A 107 -8.84 -13.86 7.41
C ASP A 107 -8.81 -13.45 8.89
N ASP A 108 -7.61 -13.37 9.47
CA ASP A 108 -7.39 -13.05 10.89
C ASP A 108 -7.27 -11.54 11.15
N VAL A 109 -7.14 -10.73 10.09
CA VAL A 109 -6.98 -9.27 10.23
C VAL A 109 -8.18 -8.66 10.96
N ARG A 110 -7.90 -7.95 12.06
CA ARG A 110 -8.88 -7.20 12.87
C ARG A 110 -8.48 -5.73 12.95
N GLY A 111 -9.39 -4.86 13.35
CA GLY A 111 -9.11 -3.45 13.57
C GLY A 111 -8.73 -2.64 12.32
N CYS A 112 -8.86 -3.18 11.12
CA CYS A 112 -8.44 -2.52 9.88
C CYS A 112 -9.64 -2.19 8.98
N ARG A 113 -9.87 -0.89 8.75
CA ARG A 113 -10.96 -0.41 7.87
C ARG A 113 -10.76 -0.84 6.41
N LEU A 114 -9.52 -0.84 5.92
CA LEU A 114 -9.19 -1.26 4.56
C LEU A 114 -9.48 -2.76 4.36
N ALA A 115 -9.08 -3.61 5.31
CA ALA A 115 -9.40 -5.04 5.24
C ALA A 115 -10.91 -5.31 5.30
N ALA A 116 -11.65 -4.56 6.13
CA ALA A 116 -13.11 -4.64 6.17
C ALA A 116 -13.74 -4.24 4.83
N ALA A 117 -13.22 -3.18 4.19
CA ALA A 117 -13.66 -2.75 2.86
C ALA A 117 -13.35 -3.79 1.77
N LEU A 118 -12.15 -4.41 1.81
CA LEU A 118 -11.79 -5.50 0.92
C LEU A 118 -12.73 -6.70 1.05
N ARG A 119 -13.00 -7.15 2.29
CA ARG A 119 -13.96 -8.26 2.52
C ARG A 119 -15.35 -7.94 2.00
N ARG A 120 -15.82 -6.70 2.16
CA ARG A 120 -17.09 -6.25 1.60
C ARG A 120 -17.07 -6.28 0.07
N LYS A 121 -15.98 -5.80 -0.55
CA LYS A 121 -15.81 -5.83 -2.00
C LYS A 121 -15.82 -7.25 -2.54
N PHE A 122 -15.06 -8.17 -1.94
CA PHE A 122 -15.04 -9.59 -2.34
C PHE A 122 -16.41 -10.24 -2.24
N ARG A 123 -17.19 -9.93 -1.19
CA ARG A 123 -18.58 -10.40 -1.08
C ARG A 123 -19.48 -9.83 -2.19
N GLN A 124 -19.35 -8.55 -2.50
CA GLN A 124 -20.17 -7.89 -3.53
C GLN A 124 -19.86 -8.37 -4.93
N THR A 125 -18.60 -8.65 -5.23
CA THR A 125 -18.19 -9.15 -6.55
C THR A 125 -18.28 -10.67 -6.71
N GLY A 126 -18.41 -11.41 -5.61
CA GLY A 126 -18.31 -12.87 -5.58
C GLY A 126 -16.90 -13.42 -5.85
N VAL A 127 -15.90 -12.54 -6.04
CA VAL A 127 -14.52 -12.93 -6.39
C VAL A 127 -13.65 -12.82 -5.15
N TRP A 128 -13.24 -13.98 -4.63
CA TRP A 128 -12.38 -14.11 -3.45
C TRP A 128 -10.95 -14.51 -3.82
N PRO A 129 -9.96 -14.17 -2.95
CA PRO A 129 -8.61 -14.70 -3.08
C PRO A 129 -8.61 -16.23 -3.14
N SER A 130 -7.84 -16.81 -4.07
CA SER A 130 -7.83 -18.27 -4.30
C SER A 130 -7.08 -19.05 -3.23
N ARG A 131 -6.22 -18.37 -2.45
CA ARG A 131 -5.44 -18.94 -1.35
C ARG A 131 -5.20 -17.90 -0.25
N LYS A 132 -4.83 -18.38 0.94
CA LYS A 132 -4.42 -17.52 2.05
C LYS A 132 -3.15 -16.76 1.69
N PHE A 133 -3.04 -15.53 2.19
CA PHE A 133 -1.86 -14.67 2.06
C PHE A 133 -1.64 -13.91 3.37
N GLN A 134 -0.39 -13.49 3.59
CA GLN A 134 0.01 -12.77 4.79
C GLN A 134 -0.27 -11.27 4.65
N CYS A 135 -0.63 -10.66 5.77
CA CYS A 135 -0.86 -9.23 5.89
C CYS A 135 -0.04 -8.66 7.05
N VAL A 136 0.47 -7.45 6.86
CA VAL A 136 0.88 -6.58 7.97
C VAL A 136 -0.27 -5.62 8.26
N TYR A 137 -0.72 -5.58 9.51
CA TYR A 137 -1.85 -4.76 9.94
C TYR A 137 -1.69 -4.30 11.38
N SER A 138 -2.52 -3.36 11.81
CA SER A 138 -2.61 -2.98 13.23
C SER A 138 -4.04 -3.15 13.70
N GLU A 139 -4.20 -3.68 14.90
CA GLU A 139 -5.51 -3.87 15.55
C GLU A 139 -6.08 -2.58 16.12
N GLU A 140 -5.30 -1.51 16.12
CA GLU A 140 -5.74 -0.23 16.65
C GLU A 140 -6.87 0.38 15.83
N LEU A 141 -7.93 0.83 16.49
CA LEU A 141 -9.04 1.56 15.89
C LEU A 141 -9.17 2.93 16.56
N LEU A 142 -8.71 3.96 15.87
CA LEU A 142 -8.87 5.33 16.31
C LEU A 142 -10.02 6.04 15.56
N PRO A 143 -10.75 6.94 16.21
CA PRO A 143 -11.70 7.79 15.53
C PRO A 143 -10.97 8.72 14.56
N ASN A 144 -11.54 8.95 13.38
CA ASN A 144 -11.03 9.96 12.48
C ASN A 144 -11.45 11.36 12.97
N ARG A 145 -10.48 12.18 13.37
CA ARG A 145 -10.68 13.56 13.81
C ARG A 145 -10.26 14.58 12.73
N GLY A 146 -9.92 14.12 11.52
CA GLY A 146 -9.52 15.01 10.42
C GLY A 146 -10.67 15.92 10.00
N CYS A 147 -10.43 17.23 9.97
CA CYS A 147 -11.35 18.21 9.39
C CYS A 147 -11.22 18.20 7.87
N ARG A 148 -12.32 18.47 7.16
CA ARG A 148 -12.29 18.90 5.76
C ARG A 148 -11.76 20.34 5.73
N GLU A 149 -10.62 20.57 5.14
CA GLU A 149 -10.29 21.89 4.60
C GLU A 149 -10.71 21.89 3.13
N ASP A 150 -11.68 22.74 2.80
CA ASP A 150 -12.31 22.83 1.47
C ASP A 150 -11.45 23.56 0.43
N ASN A 151 -10.13 23.58 0.53
CA ASN A 151 -9.27 24.39 -0.34
C ASN A 151 -8.00 23.69 -0.84
N SER A 152 -8.10 22.55 -1.49
CA SER A 152 -7.00 22.15 -2.35
C SER A 152 -7.51 21.28 -3.50
N GLY A 153 -7.33 21.77 -4.73
CA GLY A 153 -7.73 21.13 -5.98
C GLY A 153 -7.01 19.82 -6.33
N ALA A 154 -6.61 19.05 -5.36
CA ALA A 154 -6.17 17.68 -5.53
C ALA A 154 -7.40 16.77 -5.54
N MET A 155 -7.83 16.35 -6.71
CA MET A 155 -8.81 15.30 -6.89
C MET A 155 -8.30 14.01 -6.24
N ALA A 156 -8.53 13.86 -4.94
CA ALA A 156 -8.36 12.59 -4.26
C ALA A 156 -9.52 11.68 -4.69
N TYR A 157 -9.25 10.72 -5.53
CA TYR A 157 -10.18 9.70 -5.98
C TYR A 157 -11.06 9.19 -4.81
N GLY A 158 -12.26 9.75 -4.64
CA GLY A 158 -13.30 9.28 -3.74
C GLY A 158 -13.01 9.33 -2.22
N LYS A 159 -11.92 9.93 -1.75
CA LYS A 159 -11.63 10.09 -0.33
C LYS A 159 -12.20 11.41 0.18
N ALA A 160 -13.40 11.34 0.77
CA ALA A 160 -14.10 12.49 1.34
C ALA A 160 -13.53 12.98 2.69
N VAL A 161 -12.50 12.32 3.26
CA VAL A 161 -11.96 12.61 4.59
C VAL A 161 -10.45 12.40 4.59
N VAL A 162 -9.70 13.36 5.13
CA VAL A 162 -8.25 13.22 5.32
C VAL A 162 -7.97 12.17 6.39
N ASN A 163 -7.22 11.14 6.02
CA ASN A 163 -6.74 10.11 6.95
C ASN A 163 -5.28 10.40 7.30
N GLY A 164 -5.02 10.91 8.50
CA GLY A 164 -3.66 11.12 8.99
C GLY A 164 -2.88 9.81 9.10
N ALA A 165 -1.60 9.84 8.73
CA ALA A 165 -0.68 8.73 8.92
C ALA A 165 0.61 9.22 9.57
N MET A 166 1.15 8.45 10.51
CA MET A 166 2.38 8.76 11.23
C MET A 166 3.56 8.03 10.60
N CYS A 167 4.70 8.72 10.45
CA CYS A 167 5.89 8.17 9.79
C CYS A 167 6.42 6.89 10.46
N HIS A 168 6.45 6.83 11.79
CA HIS A 168 6.91 5.64 12.51
C HIS A 168 6.02 4.42 12.27
N ILE A 169 4.71 4.60 12.13
CA ILE A 169 3.78 3.49 11.81
C ILE A 169 4.03 2.97 10.41
N THR A 170 4.11 3.85 9.41
CA THR A 170 4.37 3.42 8.03
C THR A 170 5.75 2.79 7.88
N ALA A 171 6.78 3.30 8.58
CA ALA A 171 8.12 2.73 8.61
C ALA A 171 8.12 1.31 9.18
N ILE A 172 7.48 1.10 10.35
CA ILE A 172 7.41 -0.23 10.98
C ILE A 172 6.59 -1.21 10.12
N PHE A 173 5.52 -0.75 9.48
CA PHE A 173 4.81 -1.59 8.49
C PHE A 173 5.76 -2.04 7.38
N GLY A 174 6.56 -1.13 6.80
CA GLY A 174 7.54 -1.45 5.77
C GLY A 174 8.61 -2.42 6.25
N MET A 175 9.22 -2.17 7.41
CA MET A 175 10.22 -3.08 8.01
C MET A 175 9.65 -4.46 8.31
N THR A 176 8.39 -4.52 8.79
CA THR A 176 7.72 -5.80 9.08
C THR A 176 7.36 -6.56 7.80
N LEU A 177 7.15 -5.87 6.67
CA LEU A 177 6.94 -6.51 5.36
C LEU A 177 8.23 -7.10 4.80
N ALA A 178 9.38 -6.51 5.14
CA ALA A 178 10.69 -6.92 4.65
C ALA A 178 11.32 -8.08 5.44
N GLY A 179 10.93 -8.28 6.70
CA GLY A 179 11.45 -9.35 7.60
C GLY A 179 10.48 -10.45 7.83
#